data_1ec2168bcf0bcd90c3db561b89e67c0c
#
_entry.id   1ec2168bcf0bcd90c3db561b89e67c0c
#
_cell.length_a   1.000
_cell.length_b   1.000
_cell.length_c   1.000
_cell.angle_alpha   90.00
_cell.angle_beta   90.00
_cell.angle_gamma   90.00
#
_symmetry.space_group_name_H-M   'P 1'
#
loop_
_entity.id
_entity.type
_entity.pdbx_description
1 polymer ?
#
loop_
_entity_poly.entity_id
_entity_poly.type
_entity_poly.pdbx_seq_one_letter_code
_entity_poly.pdbx_strand_id
1 'polypeptide(L)'
;MEYKVIEGGGITSPKGFTAGAVYVGVKSRKSQKPDVAVLYSETEASCAAVFTTNKFCAAPVILDREILKNGKARAIVINSGNANAATGTQGIEDARTVEREAEKLLGVGENEVFVCSTGVIGQKLPVEKVLDGVRQIIPAKLDKANGSDAAYAIMTTDTVRKESAYELELSSGTIRIGAMAKGSGMIHPNMATTLAYVTTDAKCDSADLQKMLHNAIDKSFNMCTVDGDTSPTTP
;
A
#
# COMPACT_ATOMS: atom_id res chain seq x y z
N MET A 1 -0.58 -28.75 -3.18
CA MET A 1 0.29 -27.67 -2.68
C MET A 1 -0.09 -27.50 -1.21
N GLU A 2 0.84 -27.74 -0.32
CA GLU A 2 0.62 -27.53 1.11
C GLU A 2 1.05 -26.12 1.47
N TYR A 3 0.30 -25.48 2.35
CA TYR A 3 0.62 -24.18 2.91
C TYR A 3 0.43 -24.19 4.42
N LYS A 4 1.21 -23.35 5.10
CA LYS A 4 1.09 -23.12 6.55
C LYS A 4 0.77 -21.65 6.80
N VAL A 5 -0.15 -21.41 7.73
CA VAL A 5 -0.35 -20.04 8.25
C VAL A 5 0.82 -19.69 9.16
N ILE A 6 1.37 -18.49 8.98
CA ILE A 6 2.38 -17.93 9.89
C ILE A 6 1.62 -17.13 10.95
N GLU A 7 1.51 -17.68 12.16
CA GLU A 7 0.83 -17.01 13.27
C GLU A 7 1.51 -15.66 13.60
N GLY A 8 0.70 -14.60 13.69
CA GLY A 8 1.19 -13.23 13.87
C GLY A 8 1.96 -12.67 12.68
N GLY A 9 1.96 -13.36 11.54
CA GLY A 9 2.62 -12.91 10.32
C GLY A 9 1.82 -11.84 9.58
N GLY A 10 2.50 -11.04 8.79
CA GLY A 10 1.94 -9.94 7.98
C GLY A 10 2.84 -9.56 6.82
N ILE A 11 2.74 -8.32 6.39
CA ILE A 11 3.35 -7.79 5.17
C ILE A 11 4.89 -7.93 5.13
N THR A 12 5.56 -8.00 6.27
CA THR A 12 7.02 -8.15 6.38
C THR A 12 7.49 -9.58 6.62
N SER A 13 6.60 -10.57 6.57
CA SER A 13 6.96 -11.99 6.77
C SER A 13 7.85 -12.57 5.67
N PRO A 14 7.69 -12.22 4.38
CA PRO A 14 8.65 -12.59 3.35
C PRO A 14 10.02 -11.93 3.57
N LYS A 15 11.07 -12.57 3.08
CA LYS A 15 12.45 -12.07 3.20
C LYS A 15 12.63 -10.79 2.37
N GLY A 16 13.45 -9.87 2.89
CA GLY A 16 13.81 -8.64 2.18
C GLY A 16 12.76 -7.52 2.25
N PHE A 17 11.71 -7.66 3.08
CA PHE A 17 10.72 -6.61 3.28
C PHE A 17 10.77 -6.08 4.71
N THR A 18 10.77 -4.75 4.81
CA THR A 18 10.69 -4.00 6.07
C THR A 18 9.58 -2.96 5.99
N ALA A 19 9.09 -2.52 7.12
CA ALA A 19 8.07 -1.48 7.18
C ALA A 19 8.31 -0.55 8.36
N GLY A 20 7.67 0.61 8.33
CA GLY A 20 7.65 1.54 9.45
C GLY A 20 6.40 2.40 9.42
N ALA A 21 5.99 2.92 10.57
CA ALA A 21 4.85 3.80 10.69
C ALA A 21 5.05 4.85 11.77
N VAL A 22 4.44 6.02 11.56
CA VAL A 22 4.43 7.12 12.53
C VAL A 22 3.10 7.87 12.51
N TYR A 23 2.82 8.58 13.59
CA TYR A 23 1.78 9.58 13.66
C TYR A 23 2.37 10.97 13.40
N VAL A 24 1.82 11.66 12.40
CA VAL A 24 2.20 13.05 12.05
C VAL A 24 1.00 13.99 11.99
N GLY A 25 -0.20 13.50 12.28
CA GLY A 25 -1.43 14.30 12.37
C GLY A 25 -2.07 14.59 11.01
N VAL A 26 -1.96 13.67 10.05
CA VAL A 26 -2.83 13.63 8.86
C VAL A 26 -4.24 13.25 9.27
N LYS A 27 -4.38 12.25 10.14
CA LYS A 27 -5.63 11.96 10.87
C LYS A 27 -5.94 13.05 11.89
N SER A 28 -7.16 13.06 12.41
CA SER A 28 -7.53 13.96 13.49
C SER A 28 -6.55 13.90 14.66
N ARG A 29 -6.16 15.08 15.20
CA ARG A 29 -5.29 15.23 16.38
C ARG A 29 -5.73 14.43 17.60
N LYS A 30 -7.02 14.06 17.70
CA LYS A 30 -7.56 13.25 18.79
C LYS A 30 -7.17 11.77 18.70
N SER A 31 -6.75 11.31 17.55
CA SER A 31 -6.55 9.87 17.31
C SER A 31 -5.21 9.34 17.83
N GLN A 32 -4.13 10.11 17.69
CA GLN A 32 -2.71 9.71 17.96
C GLN A 32 -2.30 8.36 17.32
N LYS A 33 -3.15 7.78 16.47
CA LYS A 33 -2.85 6.56 15.73
C LYS A 33 -1.90 6.89 14.59
N PRO A 34 -0.92 6.03 14.29
CA PRO A 34 -0.07 6.20 13.11
C PRO A 34 -0.92 6.49 11.86
N ASP A 35 -0.43 7.38 11.01
CA ASP A 35 -1.14 7.85 9.83
C ASP A 35 -0.27 7.99 8.58
N VAL A 36 1.03 7.73 8.71
CA VAL A 36 1.94 7.50 7.60
C VAL A 36 2.66 6.18 7.82
N ALA A 37 2.75 5.38 6.77
CA ALA A 37 3.50 4.13 6.72
C ALA A 37 4.38 4.08 5.48
N VAL A 38 5.51 3.37 5.59
CA VAL A 38 6.37 3.01 4.46
C VAL A 38 6.57 1.50 4.49
N LEU A 39 6.33 0.85 3.35
CA LEU A 39 6.73 -0.51 3.06
C LEU A 39 7.93 -0.44 2.13
N TYR A 40 9.00 -1.17 2.44
CA TYR A 40 10.25 -1.13 1.67
C TYR A 40 10.74 -2.53 1.33
N SER A 41 11.23 -2.69 0.11
CA SER A 41 11.97 -3.87 -0.34
C SER A 41 13.46 -3.56 -0.38
N GLU A 42 14.26 -4.39 0.28
CA GLU A 42 15.73 -4.26 0.33
C GLU A 42 16.37 -4.46 -1.04
N THR A 43 15.68 -5.12 -1.96
CA THR A 43 16.10 -5.33 -3.35
C THR A 43 15.04 -4.81 -4.31
N GLU A 44 15.41 -4.58 -5.57
CA GLU A 44 14.45 -4.29 -6.62
C GLU A 44 13.47 -5.47 -6.75
N ALA A 45 12.18 -5.20 -6.62
CA ALA A 45 11.12 -6.19 -6.71
C ALA A 45 10.29 -6.01 -7.98
N SER A 46 9.92 -7.11 -8.63
CA SER A 46 8.84 -7.08 -9.63
C SER A 46 7.54 -6.66 -8.97
N CYS A 47 6.75 -5.83 -9.63
CA CYS A 47 5.47 -5.39 -9.09
C CYS A 47 4.32 -5.59 -10.06
N ALA A 48 3.13 -5.73 -9.50
CA ALA A 48 1.85 -5.74 -10.19
C ALA A 48 0.83 -4.97 -9.35
N ALA A 49 -0.14 -4.34 -10.00
CA ALA A 49 -1.20 -3.63 -9.31
C ALA A 49 -2.53 -3.69 -10.09
N VAL A 50 -3.62 -3.57 -9.38
CA VAL A 50 -4.95 -3.34 -9.92
C VAL A 50 -5.50 -2.06 -9.33
N PHE A 51 -6.23 -1.29 -10.12
CA PHE A 51 -6.71 0.03 -9.73
C PHE A 51 -8.21 0.12 -9.91
N THR A 52 -8.83 1.01 -9.14
CA THR A 52 -10.26 1.32 -9.28
C THR A 52 -10.64 1.64 -10.74
N THR A 53 -11.81 1.19 -11.15
CA THR A 53 -12.42 1.56 -12.44
C THR A 53 -13.16 2.90 -12.38
N ASN A 54 -13.22 3.54 -11.22
CA ASN A 54 -13.84 4.85 -11.08
C ASN A 54 -13.13 5.89 -11.97
N LYS A 55 -13.88 6.56 -12.82
CA LYS A 55 -13.35 7.59 -13.73
C LYS A 55 -12.83 8.83 -12.99
N PHE A 56 -13.31 9.07 -11.79
CA PHE A 56 -12.86 10.14 -10.91
C PHE A 56 -11.77 9.63 -9.97
N CYS A 57 -10.63 9.23 -10.54
CA CYS A 57 -9.51 8.69 -9.79
C CYS A 57 -8.84 9.74 -8.90
N ALA A 58 -8.38 9.31 -7.72
CA ALA A 58 -7.52 10.10 -6.86
C ALA A 58 -6.14 10.35 -7.51
N ALA A 59 -5.48 11.42 -7.11
CA ALA A 59 -4.17 11.80 -7.63
C ALA A 59 -3.11 10.69 -7.48
N PRO A 60 -2.99 9.97 -6.34
CA PRO A 60 -2.08 8.83 -6.22
C PRO A 60 -2.34 7.74 -7.25
N VAL A 61 -3.60 7.40 -7.53
CA VAL A 61 -3.94 6.37 -8.53
C VAL A 61 -3.46 6.74 -9.93
N ILE A 62 -3.54 8.03 -10.28
CA ILE A 62 -3.04 8.53 -11.57
C ILE A 62 -1.53 8.37 -11.64
N LEU A 63 -0.81 8.77 -10.59
CA LEU A 63 0.64 8.64 -10.47
C LEU A 63 1.08 7.18 -10.49
N ASP A 64 0.47 6.34 -9.68
CA ASP A 64 0.84 4.94 -9.52
C ASP A 64 0.64 4.12 -10.81
N ARG A 65 -0.35 4.49 -11.65
CA ARG A 65 -0.51 3.90 -12.98
C ARG A 65 0.67 4.23 -13.91
N GLU A 66 1.32 5.37 -13.75
CA GLU A 66 2.53 5.73 -14.51
C GLU A 66 3.72 4.91 -14.01
N ILE A 67 3.91 4.85 -12.69
CA ILE A 67 4.99 4.09 -12.04
C ILE A 67 4.92 2.60 -12.40
N LEU A 68 3.71 2.02 -12.37
CA LEU A 68 3.51 0.59 -12.68
C LEU A 68 4.05 0.18 -14.06
N LYS A 69 4.12 1.09 -15.04
CA LYS A 69 4.66 0.79 -16.38
C LYS A 69 6.10 0.32 -16.33
N ASN A 70 6.83 0.67 -15.30
CA ASN A 70 8.20 0.22 -15.05
C ASN A 70 8.26 -1.26 -14.65
N GLY A 71 7.17 -1.82 -14.10
CA GLY A 71 7.08 -3.21 -13.64
C GLY A 71 7.95 -3.55 -12.43
N LYS A 72 8.51 -2.52 -11.78
CA LYS A 72 9.45 -2.63 -10.67
C LYS A 72 9.07 -1.69 -9.54
N ALA A 73 9.40 -2.07 -8.31
CA ALA A 73 9.16 -1.26 -7.12
C ALA A 73 10.25 -1.48 -6.06
N ARG A 74 10.46 -0.46 -5.26
CA ARG A 74 11.31 -0.51 -4.07
C ARG A 74 10.55 -0.14 -2.80
N ALA A 75 9.55 0.74 -2.89
CA ALA A 75 8.77 1.11 -1.73
C ALA A 75 7.33 1.52 -2.07
N ILE A 76 6.52 1.57 -1.03
CA ILE A 76 5.18 2.14 -1.05
C ILE A 76 5.06 3.08 0.15
N VAL A 77 4.77 4.35 -0.09
CA VAL A 77 4.42 5.33 0.94
C VAL A 77 2.90 5.41 1.04
N ILE A 78 2.36 5.25 2.23
CA ILE A 78 0.92 5.21 2.44
C ILE A 78 0.54 6.25 3.49
N ASN A 79 -0.41 7.13 3.21
CA ASN A 79 -1.02 7.96 4.23
C ASN A 79 -2.49 7.64 4.43
N SER A 80 -2.96 7.78 5.66
CA SER A 80 -4.36 7.65 6.03
C SER A 80 -4.87 8.91 6.76
N GLY A 81 -6.15 9.24 6.52
CA GLY A 81 -6.80 10.46 7.03
C GLY A 81 -7.13 11.47 5.94
N ASN A 82 -6.43 11.46 4.84
CA ASN A 82 -6.69 12.27 3.64
C ASN A 82 -6.50 11.39 2.40
N ALA A 83 -7.47 11.41 1.50
CA ALA A 83 -7.50 10.56 0.31
C ALA A 83 -6.72 11.14 -0.89
N ASN A 84 -6.31 12.40 -0.84
CA ASN A 84 -5.75 13.14 -1.97
C ASN A 84 -6.60 12.96 -3.24
N ALA A 85 -7.90 12.99 -3.09
CA ALA A 85 -8.91 12.85 -4.15
C ALA A 85 -9.69 14.14 -4.30
N ALA A 86 -10.11 14.47 -5.53
CA ALA A 86 -10.73 15.74 -5.89
C ALA A 86 -9.84 16.96 -5.61
N THR A 87 -8.53 16.82 -5.77
CA THR A 87 -7.51 17.84 -5.45
C THR A 87 -6.87 18.48 -6.69
N GLY A 88 -7.32 18.05 -7.89
CA GLY A 88 -6.84 18.59 -9.17
C GLY A 88 -5.35 18.30 -9.40
N THR A 89 -4.71 19.15 -10.21
CA THR A 89 -3.28 19.01 -10.55
C THR A 89 -2.37 19.14 -9.33
N GLN A 90 -2.75 19.97 -8.36
CA GLN A 90 -1.97 20.12 -7.13
C GLN A 90 -1.83 18.79 -6.37
N GLY A 91 -2.90 17.97 -6.33
CA GLY A 91 -2.83 16.67 -5.68
C GLY A 91 -1.84 15.71 -6.34
N ILE A 92 -1.69 15.78 -7.67
CA ILE A 92 -0.71 14.98 -8.41
C ILE A 92 0.71 15.46 -8.07
N GLU A 93 0.93 16.76 -8.02
CA GLU A 93 2.22 17.34 -7.65
C GLU A 93 2.60 17.02 -6.20
N ASP A 94 1.63 17.05 -5.28
CA ASP A 94 1.82 16.66 -3.89
C ASP A 94 2.22 15.18 -3.77
N ALA A 95 1.55 14.28 -4.51
CA ALA A 95 1.90 12.86 -4.55
C ALA A 95 3.31 12.64 -5.13
N ARG A 96 3.64 13.33 -6.23
CA ARG A 96 4.97 13.30 -6.86
C ARG A 96 6.07 13.83 -5.93
N THR A 97 5.76 14.81 -5.11
CA THR A 97 6.69 15.36 -4.11
C THR A 97 7.00 14.31 -3.03
N VAL A 98 5.99 13.58 -2.57
CA VAL A 98 6.17 12.49 -1.60
C VAL A 98 7.00 11.35 -2.20
N GLU A 99 6.70 10.94 -3.44
CA GLU A 99 7.46 9.94 -4.20
C GLU A 99 8.95 10.29 -4.23
N ARG A 100 9.29 11.47 -4.76
CA ARG A 100 10.68 11.92 -4.92
C ARG A 100 11.46 12.05 -3.61
N GLU A 101 10.80 12.51 -2.55
CA GLU A 101 11.44 12.57 -1.23
C GLU A 101 11.76 11.17 -0.71
N ALA A 102 10.84 10.22 -0.88
CA ALA A 102 11.08 8.84 -0.48
C ALA A 102 12.19 8.18 -1.33
N GLU A 103 12.19 8.35 -2.65
CA GLU A 103 13.24 7.87 -3.55
C GLU A 103 14.61 8.38 -3.13
N LYS A 104 14.70 9.69 -2.87
CA LYS A 104 15.94 10.35 -2.41
C LYS A 104 16.43 9.78 -1.10
N LEU A 105 15.55 9.60 -0.11
CA LEU A 105 15.93 9.10 1.22
C LEU A 105 16.31 7.62 1.21
N LEU A 106 15.68 6.82 0.34
CA LEU A 106 15.98 5.40 0.17
C LEU A 106 17.20 5.16 -0.74
N GLY A 107 17.60 6.16 -1.53
CA GLY A 107 18.66 5.99 -2.53
C GLY A 107 18.27 5.06 -3.67
N VAL A 108 16.99 5.05 -4.05
CA VAL A 108 16.44 4.23 -5.14
C VAL A 108 16.24 5.04 -6.43
N GLY A 109 15.92 4.38 -7.53
CA GLY A 109 15.72 5.02 -8.82
C GLY A 109 14.40 5.79 -8.92
N GLU A 110 14.25 6.60 -9.98
CA GLU A 110 13.02 7.31 -10.30
C GLU A 110 11.90 6.33 -10.68
N ASN A 111 10.66 6.63 -10.25
CA ASN A 111 9.47 5.81 -10.46
C ASN A 111 9.60 4.37 -9.88
N GLU A 112 10.25 4.25 -8.73
CA GLU A 112 10.34 3.00 -7.95
C GLU A 112 9.56 3.05 -6.63
N VAL A 113 8.89 4.18 -6.32
CA VAL A 113 8.11 4.36 -5.09
C VAL A 113 6.67 4.68 -5.42
N PHE A 114 5.76 3.82 -5.01
CA PHE A 114 4.32 4.06 -5.09
C PHE A 114 3.84 4.95 -3.94
N VAL A 115 2.79 5.73 -4.18
CA VAL A 115 2.19 6.64 -3.18
C VAL A 115 0.71 6.37 -3.07
N CYS A 116 0.24 5.93 -1.92
CA CYS A 116 -1.15 5.58 -1.69
C CYS A 116 -1.77 6.48 -0.61
N SER A 117 -2.98 6.94 -0.83
CA SER A 117 -3.70 7.81 0.11
C SER A 117 -5.11 7.30 0.36
N THR A 118 -5.57 7.40 1.61
CA THR A 118 -6.95 7.04 1.97
C THR A 118 -7.48 7.95 3.08
N GLY A 119 -8.78 8.25 3.04
CA GLY A 119 -9.45 9.08 4.05
C GLY A 119 -10.41 10.10 3.45
N VAL A 120 -10.39 11.32 3.95
CA VAL A 120 -11.31 12.38 3.54
C VAL A 120 -11.01 12.82 2.10
N ILE A 121 -12.08 12.94 1.30
CA ILE A 121 -12.07 13.38 -0.10
C ILE A 121 -12.32 14.91 -0.16
N GLY A 122 -11.77 15.59 -1.16
CA GLY A 122 -12.03 17.03 -1.40
C GLY A 122 -11.24 17.99 -0.51
N GLN A 123 -10.29 17.49 0.25
CA GLN A 123 -9.38 18.31 1.05
C GLN A 123 -7.96 18.21 0.49
N LYS A 124 -7.26 19.35 0.46
CA LYS A 124 -5.84 19.38 0.08
C LYS A 124 -5.04 18.44 0.99
N LEU A 125 -4.11 17.71 0.40
CA LEU A 125 -3.18 16.88 1.16
C LEU A 125 -2.31 17.78 2.04
N PRO A 126 -2.19 17.52 3.35
CA PRO A 126 -1.20 18.20 4.19
C PRO A 126 0.20 17.62 3.90
N VAL A 127 0.73 17.89 2.71
CA VAL A 127 1.91 17.24 2.12
C VAL A 127 3.12 17.31 3.06
N GLU A 128 3.38 18.44 3.71
CA GLU A 128 4.51 18.58 4.63
C GLU A 128 4.43 17.60 5.81
N LYS A 129 3.24 17.28 6.31
CA LYS A 129 3.09 16.26 7.35
C LYS A 129 3.43 14.87 6.84
N VAL A 130 3.03 14.55 5.60
CA VAL A 130 3.37 13.26 4.99
C VAL A 130 4.88 13.17 4.78
N LEU A 131 5.52 14.23 4.30
CA LEU A 131 6.97 14.34 4.15
C LEU A 131 7.70 14.18 5.50
N ASP A 132 7.19 14.83 6.56
CA ASP A 132 7.73 14.65 7.91
C ASP A 132 7.65 13.18 8.37
N GLY A 133 6.55 12.49 8.04
CA GLY A 133 6.41 11.06 8.31
C GLY A 133 7.46 10.23 7.56
N VAL A 134 7.63 10.46 6.29
CA VAL A 134 8.62 9.78 5.44
C VAL A 134 10.04 9.99 5.99
N ARG A 135 10.39 11.23 6.34
CA ARG A 135 11.69 11.61 6.93
C ARG A 135 11.96 10.96 8.29
N GLN A 136 10.93 10.68 9.06
CA GLN A 136 11.06 9.97 10.34
C GLN A 136 11.16 8.45 10.18
N ILE A 137 10.45 7.88 9.19
CA ILE A 137 10.38 6.42 9.01
C ILE A 137 11.64 5.90 8.33
N ILE A 138 12.00 6.46 7.19
CA ILE A 138 13.03 5.88 6.31
C ILE A 138 14.37 5.74 7.01
N PRO A 139 14.94 6.77 7.70
CA PRO A 139 16.26 6.65 8.29
C PRO A 139 16.32 5.84 9.60
N ALA A 140 15.18 5.59 10.26
CA ALA A 140 15.21 5.13 11.65
C ALA A 140 14.21 4.04 12.04
N LYS A 141 13.20 3.78 11.22
CA LYS A 141 12.05 2.94 11.64
C LYS A 141 11.71 1.81 10.67
N LEU A 142 12.45 1.67 9.56
CA LEU A 142 12.26 0.53 8.68
C LEU A 142 12.81 -0.73 9.33
N ASP A 143 11.91 -1.59 9.79
CA ASP A 143 12.25 -2.85 10.46
C ASP A 143 11.23 -3.94 10.09
N LYS A 144 11.70 -5.18 10.09
CA LYS A 144 10.85 -6.34 9.86
C LYS A 144 9.77 -6.50 10.95
N ALA A 145 10.05 -6.10 12.18
CA ALA A 145 9.11 -6.15 13.29
C ALA A 145 7.93 -5.16 13.16
N ASN A 146 8.07 -4.13 12.33
CA ASN A 146 7.09 -3.03 12.23
C ASN A 146 5.97 -3.26 11.19
N GLY A 147 5.84 -4.47 10.63
CA GLY A 147 4.78 -4.80 9.67
C GLY A 147 3.37 -4.55 10.21
N SER A 148 3.13 -4.93 11.46
CA SER A 148 1.84 -4.76 12.12
C SER A 148 1.51 -3.27 12.43
N ASP A 149 2.53 -2.44 12.68
CA ASP A 149 2.34 -0.99 12.83
C ASP A 149 1.96 -0.34 11.50
N ALA A 150 2.53 -0.80 10.38
CA ALA A 150 2.13 -0.36 9.05
C ALA A 150 0.67 -0.75 8.76
N ALA A 151 0.27 -2.00 9.05
CA ALA A 151 -1.10 -2.44 8.91
C ALA A 151 -2.09 -1.62 9.78
N TYR A 152 -1.66 -1.17 10.95
CA TYR A 152 -2.45 -0.28 11.79
C TYR A 152 -2.53 1.15 11.25
N ALA A 153 -1.44 1.66 10.68
CA ALA A 153 -1.36 3.01 10.15
C ALA A 153 -2.30 3.24 8.96
N ILE A 154 -2.50 2.24 8.10
CA ILE A 154 -3.35 2.35 6.91
C ILE A 154 -4.85 2.34 7.20
N MET A 155 -5.27 1.91 8.41
CA MET A 155 -6.68 1.85 8.80
C MET A 155 -7.32 3.24 8.85
N THR A 156 -8.61 3.32 8.47
CA THR A 156 -9.44 4.52 8.61
C THR A 156 -10.61 4.24 9.57
N THR A 157 -11.69 3.69 9.07
CA THR A 157 -12.89 3.30 9.83
C THR A 157 -12.86 1.83 10.26
N ASP A 158 -11.82 1.12 9.92
CA ASP A 158 -11.63 -0.28 10.31
C ASP A 158 -11.57 -0.43 11.84
N THR A 159 -12.21 -1.47 12.36
CA THR A 159 -12.22 -1.79 13.80
C THR A 159 -11.09 -2.75 14.19
N VAL A 160 -10.61 -3.54 13.22
CA VAL A 160 -9.53 -4.52 13.39
C VAL A 160 -8.52 -4.41 12.26
N ARG A 161 -7.26 -4.73 12.55
CA ARG A 161 -6.23 -4.90 11.53
C ARG A 161 -6.53 -6.13 10.68
N LYS A 162 -6.23 -6.05 9.39
CA LYS A 162 -6.34 -7.15 8.45
C LYS A 162 -4.93 -7.45 7.94
N GLU A 163 -4.34 -8.47 8.47
CA GLU A 163 -3.00 -8.94 8.12
C GLU A 163 -2.94 -10.46 8.16
N SER A 164 -2.14 -11.05 7.30
CA SER A 164 -1.91 -12.49 7.27
C SER A 164 -0.60 -12.80 6.59
N ALA A 165 -0.03 -13.97 6.88
CA ALA A 165 1.09 -14.50 6.14
C ALA A 165 1.00 -16.02 6.02
N TYR A 166 1.58 -16.52 4.93
CA TYR A 166 1.58 -17.93 4.58
C TYR A 166 2.99 -18.36 4.14
N GLU A 167 3.32 -19.59 4.47
CA GLU A 167 4.48 -20.29 3.96
C GLU A 167 4.03 -21.42 3.04
N LEU A 168 4.62 -21.52 1.85
CA LEU A 168 4.29 -22.49 0.83
C LEU A 168 5.53 -23.29 0.45
N GLU A 169 5.37 -24.62 0.41
CA GLU A 169 6.38 -25.53 -0.11
C GLU A 169 6.16 -25.74 -1.63
N LEU A 170 7.14 -25.30 -2.42
CA LEU A 170 7.18 -25.49 -3.86
C LEU A 170 8.29 -26.49 -4.19
N SER A 171 8.25 -27.05 -5.40
CA SER A 171 9.35 -27.92 -5.89
C SER A 171 10.70 -27.19 -5.97
N SER A 172 10.68 -25.87 -6.09
CA SER A 172 11.88 -25.00 -6.15
C SER A 172 12.34 -24.48 -4.78
N GLY A 173 11.63 -24.78 -3.70
CA GLY A 173 11.94 -24.32 -2.34
C GLY A 173 10.75 -23.68 -1.64
N THR A 174 10.98 -23.23 -0.44
CA THR A 174 9.95 -22.59 0.41
C THR A 174 9.89 -21.11 0.11
N ILE A 175 8.68 -20.59 -0.10
CA ILE A 175 8.41 -19.16 -0.25
C ILE A 175 7.44 -18.69 0.82
N ARG A 176 7.39 -17.38 1.06
CA ARG A 176 6.41 -16.73 1.92
C ARG A 176 5.60 -15.71 1.15
N ILE A 177 4.35 -15.56 1.57
CA ILE A 177 3.46 -14.49 1.13
C ILE A 177 2.99 -13.77 2.39
N GLY A 178 3.16 -12.46 2.42
CA GLY A 178 2.68 -11.60 3.49
C GLY A 178 1.67 -10.59 2.96
N ALA A 179 0.67 -10.23 3.75
CA ALA A 179 -0.36 -9.31 3.34
C ALA A 179 -0.80 -8.37 4.47
N MET A 180 -1.21 -7.16 4.09
CA MET A 180 -1.98 -6.26 4.91
C MET A 180 -3.07 -5.59 4.07
N ALA A 181 -4.22 -5.31 4.67
CA ALA A 181 -5.32 -4.64 3.98
C ALA A 181 -6.12 -3.73 4.93
N LYS A 182 -6.80 -2.75 4.35
CA LYS A 182 -7.81 -1.94 5.01
C LYS A 182 -9.03 -1.81 4.11
N GLY A 183 -10.19 -1.69 4.71
CA GLY A 183 -11.47 -1.47 4.07
C GLY A 183 -12.59 -1.87 5.02
N SER A 184 -13.58 -1.00 5.20
CA SER A 184 -14.70 -1.19 6.11
C SER A 184 -16.01 -0.64 5.55
N GLY A 185 -15.99 0.44 4.77
CA GLY A 185 -17.10 1.03 4.04
C GLY A 185 -16.65 1.54 2.69
N MET A 186 -17.60 1.95 1.84
CA MET A 186 -17.42 2.31 0.44
C MET A 186 -16.82 1.13 -0.35
N ILE A 187 -17.38 -0.09 -0.14
CA ILE A 187 -16.89 -1.32 -0.76
C ILE A 187 -17.92 -1.87 -1.73
N HIS A 188 -17.50 -2.00 -2.99
CA HIS A 188 -18.27 -2.56 -4.11
C HIS A 188 -17.32 -3.32 -5.04
N PRO A 189 -17.76 -4.34 -5.81
CA PRO A 189 -16.93 -5.00 -6.81
C PRO A 189 -16.21 -4.04 -7.76
N ASN A 190 -15.13 -4.48 -8.39
CA ASN A 190 -14.19 -3.73 -9.22
C ASN A 190 -13.32 -2.73 -8.46
N MET A 191 -12.72 -3.24 -7.37
CA MET A 191 -11.71 -2.54 -6.55
C MET A 191 -12.21 -1.23 -5.96
N ALA A 192 -13.24 -1.30 -5.14
CA ALA A 192 -13.72 -0.14 -4.41
C ALA A 192 -13.18 -0.11 -2.96
N THR A 193 -12.49 0.97 -2.61
CA THR A 193 -12.02 1.42 -1.28
C THR A 193 -11.19 0.42 -0.46
N THR A 194 -10.64 -0.60 -1.06
CA THR A 194 -9.71 -1.48 -0.37
C THR A 194 -8.28 -1.10 -0.75
N LEU A 195 -7.47 -0.69 0.21
CA LEU A 195 -6.02 -0.74 0.05
C LEU A 195 -5.56 -2.12 0.52
N ALA A 196 -5.00 -2.88 -0.38
CA ALA A 196 -4.46 -4.20 -0.10
C ALA A 196 -3.05 -4.30 -0.67
N TYR A 197 -2.13 -4.74 0.17
CA TYR A 197 -0.72 -4.90 -0.19
C TYR A 197 -0.33 -6.35 0.07
N VAL A 198 0.38 -6.92 -0.87
CA VAL A 198 0.89 -8.29 -0.79
C VAL A 198 2.37 -8.28 -1.15
N THR A 199 3.17 -8.95 -0.35
CA THR A 199 4.60 -9.17 -0.58
C THR A 199 4.90 -10.65 -0.70
N THR A 200 5.94 -10.99 -1.45
CA THR A 200 6.45 -12.36 -1.53
C THR A 200 7.95 -12.36 -1.78
N ASP A 201 8.64 -13.36 -1.27
CA ASP A 201 10.04 -13.65 -1.59
C ASP A 201 10.19 -14.65 -2.74
N ALA A 202 9.10 -14.97 -3.43
CA ALA A 202 9.12 -15.74 -4.67
C ALA A 202 9.69 -14.91 -5.82
N LYS A 203 10.54 -15.51 -6.64
CA LYS A 203 11.01 -14.89 -7.88
C LYS A 203 9.92 -15.04 -8.95
N CYS A 204 9.41 -13.92 -9.43
CA CYS A 204 8.38 -13.88 -10.48
C CYS A 204 8.60 -12.63 -11.35
N ASP A 205 8.30 -12.71 -12.65
CA ASP A 205 8.26 -11.50 -13.48
C ASP A 205 6.94 -10.73 -13.30
N SER A 206 6.94 -9.43 -13.64
CA SER A 206 5.78 -8.56 -13.42
C SER A 206 4.56 -8.97 -14.26
N ALA A 207 4.75 -9.55 -15.44
CA ALA A 207 3.65 -9.95 -16.31
C ALA A 207 2.88 -11.16 -15.75
N ASP A 208 3.59 -12.15 -15.24
CA ASP A 208 2.97 -13.30 -14.59
C ASP A 208 2.38 -12.93 -13.21
N LEU A 209 3.07 -12.08 -12.47
CA LEU A 209 2.54 -11.53 -11.22
C LEU A 209 1.23 -10.77 -11.45
N GLN A 210 1.14 -9.98 -12.53
CA GLN A 210 -0.08 -9.26 -12.91
C GLN A 210 -1.24 -10.21 -13.24
N LYS A 211 -1.00 -11.31 -13.96
CA LYS A 211 -2.02 -12.33 -14.26
C LYS A 211 -2.51 -13.02 -12.98
N MET A 212 -1.57 -13.40 -12.10
CA MET A 212 -1.91 -14.02 -10.81
C MET A 212 -2.72 -13.08 -9.94
N LEU A 213 -2.34 -11.80 -9.87
CA LEU A 213 -3.05 -10.78 -9.10
C LEU A 213 -4.49 -10.60 -9.62
N HIS A 214 -4.70 -10.44 -10.92
CA HIS A 214 -6.06 -10.35 -11.49
C HIS A 214 -6.92 -11.55 -11.12
N ASN A 215 -6.40 -12.77 -11.31
CA ASN A 215 -7.14 -14.00 -10.99
C ASN A 215 -7.47 -14.10 -9.49
N ALA A 216 -6.59 -13.63 -8.62
CA ALA A 216 -6.82 -13.65 -7.17
C ALA A 216 -7.87 -12.61 -6.76
N ILE A 217 -7.77 -11.38 -7.27
CA ILE A 217 -8.69 -10.27 -6.97
C ILE A 217 -10.12 -10.60 -7.43
N ASP A 218 -10.29 -11.16 -8.62
CA ASP A 218 -11.61 -11.53 -9.14
C ASP A 218 -12.32 -12.59 -8.29
N LYS A 219 -11.55 -13.44 -7.62
CA LYS A 219 -12.06 -14.52 -6.74
C LYS A 219 -12.12 -14.13 -5.26
N SER A 220 -11.78 -12.90 -4.91
CA SER A 220 -11.72 -12.42 -3.53
C SER A 220 -12.30 -11.02 -3.37
N PHE A 221 -11.49 -9.97 -3.48
CA PHE A 221 -11.91 -8.59 -3.23
C PHE A 221 -13.04 -8.13 -4.15
N ASN A 222 -13.04 -8.52 -5.43
CA ASN A 222 -14.10 -8.18 -6.37
C ASN A 222 -15.43 -8.91 -6.10
N MET A 223 -15.45 -9.86 -5.16
CA MET A 223 -16.67 -10.52 -4.70
C MET A 223 -17.27 -9.87 -3.44
N CYS A 224 -16.60 -8.85 -2.88
CA CYS A 224 -17.02 -8.19 -1.66
C CYS A 224 -17.83 -6.93 -1.96
N THR A 225 -18.93 -6.73 -1.22
CA THR A 225 -19.67 -5.47 -1.16
C THR A 225 -20.12 -5.18 0.27
N VAL A 226 -20.16 -3.92 0.66
CA VAL A 226 -20.66 -3.47 1.97
C VAL A 226 -21.83 -2.51 1.79
N ASP A 227 -21.68 -1.48 0.99
CA ASP A 227 -22.66 -0.40 0.81
C ASP A 227 -22.95 -0.05 -0.66
N GLY A 228 -22.31 -0.76 -1.59
CA GLY A 228 -22.50 -0.55 -3.02
C GLY A 228 -21.79 0.67 -3.61
N ASP A 229 -20.99 1.38 -2.83
CA ASP A 229 -20.28 2.59 -3.26
C ASP A 229 -18.89 2.28 -3.82
N THR A 230 -18.52 2.95 -4.92
CA THR A 230 -17.22 2.79 -5.59
C THR A 230 -16.26 3.92 -5.21
N SER A 231 -15.09 3.57 -4.67
CA SER A 231 -14.07 4.54 -4.25
C SER A 231 -13.23 5.10 -5.40
N PRO A 232 -12.77 6.36 -5.28
CA PRO A 232 -11.76 6.93 -6.18
C PRO A 232 -10.30 6.57 -5.78
N THR A 233 -10.06 5.97 -4.60
CA THR A 233 -8.71 5.89 -3.99
C THR A 233 -8.06 4.52 -4.00
N THR A 234 -8.65 3.52 -4.63
CA THR A 234 -8.12 2.15 -4.61
C THR A 234 -7.00 1.97 -5.63
N PRO A 235 -5.76 1.75 -5.23
CA PRO A 235 -4.74 1.08 -6.01
C PRO A 235 -4.83 -0.41 -5.80
#